data_c47027a0076af07964673465ef32d2af
#
_entry.id   c47027a0076af07964673465ef32d2af
#
_cell.length_a   1.000
_cell.length_b   1.000
_cell.length_c   1.000
_cell.angle_alpha   90.00
_cell.angle_beta   90.00
_cell.angle_gamma   90.00
#
_symmetry.space_group_name_H-M   'P 1'
#
loop_
_entity.id
_entity.type
_entity.pdbx_description
1 polymer ?
#
loop_
_entity_poly.entity_id
_entity_poly.type
_entity_poly.pdbx_seq_one_letter_code
_entity_poly.pdbx_strand_id
1 'polypeptide(L)'
;MPTSGSIQIEAIDLLQQRARALQRTNFAAVYAPLPGNLTVRQNLHIFGLLYGVAELRQRIAELLAEFDLETLADTKCGVLSSGEQTRVALAKAMLNRPHLLLLDEPTASLDPATAQDIRRRIRSFTQREGGGVLWTSHNMYEVEEVCDRVLFLARGRILLEGDPKALPQAHGKENLEELFLTVAREPLTLHL
;
A
#
# COMPACT_ATOMS: atom_id res chain seq x y z
N MET A 1 6.42 -15.51 -11.81
CA MET A 1 5.70 -16.72 -11.37
C MET A 1 6.49 -17.32 -10.21
N PRO A 2 5.85 -17.74 -9.11
CA PRO A 2 6.57 -18.46 -8.06
C PRO A 2 7.12 -19.77 -8.59
N THR A 3 8.27 -20.20 -8.06
CA THR A 3 8.88 -21.49 -8.42
C THR A 3 8.08 -22.67 -7.85
N SER A 4 7.43 -22.45 -6.70
CA SER A 4 6.57 -23.42 -6.03
C SER A 4 5.58 -22.67 -5.12
N GLY A 5 4.57 -23.37 -4.61
CA GLY A 5 3.53 -22.79 -3.76
C GLY A 5 2.37 -22.20 -4.55
N SER A 6 1.40 -21.60 -3.84
CA SER A 6 0.22 -20.95 -4.41
C SER A 6 0.02 -19.56 -3.82
N ILE A 7 -0.60 -18.68 -4.59
CA ILE A 7 -1.02 -17.35 -4.12
C ILE A 7 -2.53 -17.27 -4.33
N GLN A 8 -3.25 -16.96 -3.27
CA GLN A 8 -4.69 -16.81 -3.31
C GLN A 8 -5.10 -15.41 -2.83
N ILE A 9 -6.04 -14.80 -3.53
CA ILE A 9 -6.69 -13.54 -3.15
C ILE A 9 -8.18 -13.84 -3.04
N GLU A 10 -8.75 -13.75 -1.83
CA GLU A 10 -10.13 -14.15 -1.55
C GLU A 10 -10.49 -15.56 -2.06
N ALA A 11 -9.66 -16.54 -1.77
CA ALA A 11 -9.77 -17.90 -2.27
C ALA A 11 -9.70 -18.06 -3.81
N ILE A 12 -9.35 -17.00 -4.54
CA ILE A 12 -9.12 -17.06 -6.00
C ILE A 12 -7.65 -17.30 -6.23
N ASP A 13 -7.32 -18.44 -6.87
CA ASP A 13 -5.94 -18.76 -7.21
C ASP A 13 -5.41 -17.81 -8.30
N LEU A 14 -4.31 -17.12 -7.99
CA LEU A 14 -3.72 -16.11 -8.87
C LEU A 14 -3.17 -16.71 -10.17
N LEU A 15 -2.72 -17.95 -10.17
CA LEU A 15 -2.15 -18.58 -11.36
C LEU A 15 -3.23 -19.14 -12.28
N GLN A 16 -4.30 -19.69 -11.70
CA GLN A 16 -5.40 -20.31 -12.45
C GLN A 16 -6.44 -19.28 -12.94
N GLN A 17 -6.71 -18.25 -12.14
CA GLN A 17 -7.74 -17.24 -12.42
C GLN A 17 -7.18 -15.81 -12.33
N ARG A 18 -6.03 -15.57 -12.98
CA ARG A 18 -5.26 -14.34 -12.87
C ARG A 18 -6.08 -13.06 -13.06
N ALA A 19 -6.88 -12.99 -14.12
CA ALA A 19 -7.68 -11.81 -14.42
C ALA A 19 -8.66 -11.50 -13.27
N ARG A 20 -9.32 -12.53 -12.75
CA ARG A 20 -10.28 -12.40 -11.64
C ARG A 20 -9.61 -11.99 -10.34
N ALA A 21 -8.46 -12.58 -10.00
CA ALA A 21 -7.68 -12.21 -8.81
C ALA A 21 -7.17 -10.77 -8.88
N LEU A 22 -6.67 -10.34 -10.06
CA LEU A 22 -6.14 -8.98 -10.24
C LEU A 22 -7.24 -7.89 -10.29
N GLN A 23 -8.48 -8.22 -10.67
CA GLN A 23 -9.60 -7.29 -10.54
C GLN A 23 -9.90 -6.90 -9.09
N ARG A 24 -9.50 -7.76 -8.14
CA ARG A 24 -9.69 -7.57 -6.70
C ARG A 24 -8.46 -6.95 -6.02
N THR A 25 -7.44 -6.61 -6.78
CA THR A 25 -6.16 -6.13 -6.25
C THR A 25 -5.75 -4.86 -6.99
N ASN A 26 -5.11 -3.97 -6.27
CA ASN A 26 -4.42 -2.84 -6.90
C ASN A 26 -3.16 -2.49 -6.10
N PHE A 27 -2.33 -1.60 -6.65
CA PHE A 27 -1.10 -1.22 -5.98
C PHE A 27 -0.76 0.25 -6.18
N ALA A 28 -0.04 0.82 -5.20
CA ALA A 28 0.66 2.09 -5.30
C ALA A 28 2.08 1.95 -4.76
N ALA A 29 3.03 2.55 -5.48
CA ALA A 29 4.43 2.60 -5.09
C ALA A 29 4.98 4.00 -5.36
N VAL A 30 5.81 4.50 -4.45
CA VAL A 30 6.44 5.83 -4.58
C VAL A 30 7.26 5.94 -5.86
N TYR A 31 7.89 4.84 -6.28
CA TYR A 31 8.76 4.79 -7.46
C TYR A 31 8.04 4.41 -8.76
N ALA A 32 6.71 4.34 -8.77
CA ALA A 32 5.90 4.11 -9.96
C ALA A 32 5.11 5.37 -10.33
N PRO A 33 5.77 6.41 -10.86
CA PRO A 33 5.13 7.69 -11.13
C PRO A 33 4.02 7.54 -12.17
N LEU A 34 2.98 8.33 -12.02
CA LEU A 34 1.93 8.49 -13.03
C LEU A 34 2.44 9.30 -14.22
N PRO A 35 1.88 9.14 -15.43
CA PRO A 35 2.19 9.97 -16.59
C PRO A 35 2.10 11.46 -16.26
N GLY A 36 3.25 12.12 -16.17
CA GLY A 36 3.36 13.51 -15.71
C GLY A 36 2.79 14.54 -16.67
N ASN A 37 2.69 14.21 -17.96
CA ASN A 37 2.12 15.06 -19.00
C ASN A 37 0.58 15.09 -19.01
N LEU A 38 -0.05 14.15 -18.31
CA LEU A 38 -1.50 14.08 -18.15
C LEU A 38 -1.95 14.77 -16.86
N THR A 39 -3.19 15.27 -16.86
CA THR A 39 -3.80 15.81 -15.63
C THR A 39 -4.19 14.68 -14.67
N VAL A 40 -4.46 15.03 -13.40
CA VAL A 40 -4.99 14.10 -12.40
C VAL A 40 -6.23 13.39 -12.93
N ARG A 41 -7.20 14.14 -13.42
CA ARG A 41 -8.45 13.61 -14.00
C ARG A 41 -8.20 12.68 -15.18
N GLN A 42 -7.29 13.04 -16.08
CA GLN A 42 -6.93 12.21 -17.24
C GLN A 42 -6.28 10.89 -16.81
N ASN A 43 -5.34 10.94 -15.84
CA ASN A 43 -4.73 9.74 -15.29
C ASN A 43 -5.81 8.82 -14.69
N LEU A 44 -6.65 9.32 -13.78
CA LEU A 44 -7.70 8.53 -13.16
C LEU A 44 -8.69 7.97 -14.22
N HIS A 45 -8.99 8.73 -15.27
CA HIS A 45 -9.89 8.28 -16.33
C HIS A 45 -9.29 7.12 -17.13
N ILE A 46 -8.02 7.23 -17.55
CA ILE A 46 -7.34 6.19 -18.33
C ILE A 46 -7.20 4.90 -17.50
N PHE A 47 -6.73 5.02 -16.26
CA PHE A 47 -6.62 3.83 -15.39
C PHE A 47 -7.98 3.24 -15.04
N GLY A 48 -9.02 4.07 -14.87
CA GLY A 48 -10.36 3.57 -14.65
C GLY A 48 -10.93 2.77 -15.82
N LEU A 49 -10.65 3.19 -17.07
CA LEU A 49 -10.98 2.41 -18.26
C LEU A 49 -10.20 1.09 -18.31
N LEU A 50 -8.90 1.12 -18.01
CA LEU A 50 -8.05 -0.08 -17.98
C LEU A 50 -8.52 -1.09 -16.93
N TYR A 51 -9.03 -0.62 -15.80
CA TYR A 51 -9.54 -1.47 -14.72
C TYR A 51 -11.01 -1.88 -14.91
N GLY A 52 -11.68 -1.41 -15.95
CA GLY A 52 -13.08 -1.71 -16.21
C GLY A 52 -14.04 -1.14 -15.17
N VAL A 53 -13.74 0.03 -14.60
CA VAL A 53 -14.52 0.64 -13.53
C VAL A 53 -15.88 1.10 -14.06
N ALA A 54 -16.96 0.56 -13.51
CA ALA A 54 -18.31 1.02 -13.76
C ALA A 54 -18.53 2.43 -13.17
N GLU A 55 -19.47 3.21 -13.73
CA GLU A 55 -19.79 4.57 -13.25
C GLU A 55 -18.54 5.45 -13.07
N LEU A 56 -17.58 5.32 -14.00
CA LEU A 56 -16.23 5.89 -13.88
C LEU A 56 -16.21 7.39 -13.56
N ARG A 57 -17.12 8.18 -14.14
CA ARG A 57 -17.17 9.62 -13.86
C ARG A 57 -17.50 9.91 -12.39
N GLN A 58 -18.48 9.20 -11.85
CA GLN A 58 -18.87 9.30 -10.45
C GLN A 58 -17.73 8.85 -9.55
N ARG A 59 -17.11 7.68 -9.85
CA ARG A 59 -15.99 7.14 -9.07
C ARG A 59 -14.80 8.10 -9.02
N ILE A 60 -14.48 8.76 -10.13
CA ILE A 60 -13.42 9.80 -10.16
C ILE A 60 -13.78 10.97 -9.26
N ALA A 61 -15.02 11.45 -9.30
CA ALA A 61 -15.45 12.56 -8.43
C ALA A 61 -15.36 12.20 -6.94
N GLU A 62 -15.80 10.99 -6.56
CA GLU A 62 -15.68 10.47 -5.21
C GLU A 62 -14.20 10.46 -4.73
N LEU A 63 -13.29 9.94 -5.57
CA LEU A 63 -11.88 9.86 -5.22
C LEU A 63 -11.17 11.21 -5.18
N LEU A 64 -11.54 12.13 -6.08
CA LEU A 64 -11.01 13.49 -6.04
C LEU A 64 -11.38 14.17 -4.71
N ALA A 65 -12.62 14.04 -4.26
CA ALA A 65 -13.06 14.57 -2.97
C ALA A 65 -12.41 13.83 -1.79
N GLU A 66 -12.35 12.49 -1.83
CA GLU A 66 -11.78 11.68 -0.76
C GLU A 66 -10.29 11.98 -0.53
N PHE A 67 -9.53 12.33 -1.58
CA PHE A 67 -8.10 12.60 -1.52
C PHE A 67 -7.74 14.09 -1.58
N ASP A 68 -8.70 15.02 -1.44
CA ASP A 68 -8.53 16.48 -1.54
C ASP A 68 -7.79 16.89 -2.82
N LEU A 69 -8.23 16.35 -3.96
CA LEU A 69 -7.64 16.56 -5.30
C LEU A 69 -8.54 17.36 -6.22
N GLU A 70 -9.69 17.85 -5.75
CA GLU A 70 -10.69 18.55 -6.58
C GLU A 70 -10.11 19.79 -7.28
N THR A 71 -9.36 20.58 -6.53
CA THR A 71 -8.70 21.79 -7.07
C THR A 71 -7.53 21.48 -7.99
N LEU A 72 -6.99 20.27 -7.91
CA LEU A 72 -5.85 19.79 -8.70
C LEU A 72 -6.29 18.90 -9.87
N ALA A 73 -7.58 18.66 -10.03
CA ALA A 73 -8.12 17.70 -10.99
C ALA A 73 -7.63 17.93 -12.44
N ASP A 74 -7.48 19.19 -12.83
CA ASP A 74 -7.05 19.58 -14.17
C ASP A 74 -5.57 20.03 -14.22
N THR A 75 -4.84 19.84 -13.12
CA THR A 75 -3.38 20.06 -13.03
C THR A 75 -2.63 18.83 -13.53
N LYS A 76 -1.53 19.03 -14.26
CA LYS A 76 -0.67 17.93 -14.73
C LYS A 76 0.06 17.28 -13.57
N CYS A 77 0.13 15.94 -13.55
CA CYS A 77 0.76 15.21 -12.46
C CYS A 77 2.25 15.52 -12.29
N GLY A 78 2.96 15.89 -13.36
CA GLY A 78 4.38 16.18 -13.31
C GLY A 78 4.76 17.48 -12.58
N VAL A 79 3.80 18.35 -12.25
CA VAL A 79 4.07 19.60 -11.50
C VAL A 79 3.56 19.54 -10.06
N LEU A 80 3.00 18.41 -9.65
CA LEU A 80 2.50 18.18 -8.29
C LEU A 80 3.66 17.96 -7.31
N SER A 81 3.46 18.38 -6.06
CA SER A 81 4.36 18.02 -4.95
C SER A 81 4.36 16.49 -4.69
N SER A 82 5.35 15.98 -3.96
CA SER A 82 5.43 14.56 -3.61
C SER A 82 4.19 14.06 -2.87
N GLY A 83 3.67 14.83 -1.93
CA GLY A 83 2.44 14.50 -1.20
C GLY A 83 1.20 14.46 -2.08
N GLU A 84 1.06 15.42 -3.00
CA GLU A 84 -0.02 15.43 -3.99
C GLU A 84 0.07 14.25 -4.95
N GLN A 85 1.27 13.93 -5.44
CA GLN A 85 1.50 12.75 -6.29
C GLN A 85 1.14 11.45 -5.56
N THR A 86 1.48 11.33 -4.28
CA THR A 86 1.11 10.18 -3.46
C THR A 86 -0.41 10.07 -3.32
N ARG A 87 -1.12 11.17 -3.06
CA ARG A 87 -2.59 11.18 -3.01
C ARG A 87 -3.22 10.74 -4.33
N VAL A 88 -2.68 11.19 -5.46
CA VAL A 88 -3.14 10.75 -6.80
C VAL A 88 -2.85 9.26 -7.02
N ALA A 89 -1.68 8.77 -6.63
CA ALA A 89 -1.32 7.35 -6.75
C ALA A 89 -2.25 6.45 -5.92
N LEU A 90 -2.61 6.88 -4.70
CA LEU A 90 -3.58 6.18 -3.86
C LEU A 90 -4.98 6.24 -4.44
N ALA A 91 -5.44 7.40 -4.90
CA ALA A 91 -6.72 7.55 -5.59
C ALA A 91 -6.80 6.60 -6.81
N LYS A 92 -5.73 6.53 -7.63
CA LYS A 92 -5.62 5.58 -8.73
C LYS A 92 -5.72 4.12 -8.24
N ALA A 93 -5.04 3.78 -7.16
CA ALA A 93 -5.05 2.43 -6.62
C ALA A 93 -6.40 2.02 -6.02
N MET A 94 -7.25 2.98 -5.67
CA MET A 94 -8.60 2.73 -5.15
C MET A 94 -9.71 2.80 -6.21
N LEU A 95 -9.38 3.02 -7.49
CA LEU A 95 -10.36 3.15 -8.58
C LEU A 95 -11.31 1.94 -8.68
N ASN A 96 -10.75 0.75 -8.68
CA ASN A 96 -11.50 -0.51 -8.85
C ASN A 96 -12.04 -1.09 -7.54
N ARG A 97 -12.05 -0.32 -6.43
CA ARG A 97 -12.47 -0.79 -5.09
C ARG A 97 -11.82 -2.14 -4.74
N PRO A 98 -10.47 -2.20 -4.63
CA PRO A 98 -9.76 -3.45 -4.43
C PRO A 98 -10.10 -4.06 -3.07
N HIS A 99 -10.06 -5.39 -2.98
CA HIS A 99 -10.11 -6.10 -1.70
C HIS A 99 -8.71 -6.30 -1.11
N LEU A 100 -7.67 -6.22 -1.94
CA LEU A 100 -6.28 -6.20 -1.51
C LEU A 100 -5.56 -5.00 -2.13
N LEU A 101 -5.04 -4.15 -1.27
CA LEU A 101 -4.23 -3.00 -1.66
C LEU A 101 -2.76 -3.28 -1.30
N LEU A 102 -1.89 -3.21 -2.30
CA LEU A 102 -0.45 -3.37 -2.12
C LEU A 102 0.19 -1.98 -2.12
N LEU A 103 0.90 -1.64 -1.05
CA LEU A 103 1.52 -0.33 -0.87
C LEU A 103 3.02 -0.49 -0.64
N ASP A 104 3.82 0.09 -1.54
CA ASP A 104 5.27 0.06 -1.43
C ASP A 104 5.78 1.43 -1.01
N GLU A 105 6.20 1.53 0.27
CA GLU A 105 6.71 2.75 0.91
C GLU A 105 5.80 3.98 0.74
N PRO A 106 4.48 3.91 0.99
CA PRO A 106 3.51 4.94 0.57
C PRO A 106 3.68 6.29 1.28
N THR A 107 4.49 6.36 2.33
CA THR A 107 4.76 7.58 3.12
C THR A 107 6.21 8.03 3.04
N ALA A 108 7.06 7.30 2.29
CA ALA A 108 8.45 7.67 2.12
C ALA A 108 8.59 9.06 1.49
N SER A 109 9.49 9.86 2.02
CA SER A 109 9.79 11.22 1.54
C SER A 109 8.63 12.23 1.68
N LEU A 110 7.64 11.95 2.52
CA LEU A 110 6.59 12.88 2.89
C LEU A 110 6.91 13.60 4.19
N ASP A 111 6.43 14.82 4.32
CA ASP A 111 6.44 15.51 5.60
C ASP A 111 5.52 14.81 6.62
N PRO A 112 5.76 14.96 7.92
CA PRO A 112 5.02 14.22 8.95
C PRO A 112 3.49 14.42 8.91
N ALA A 113 3.01 15.60 8.56
CA ALA A 113 1.57 15.89 8.52
C ALA A 113 0.91 15.17 7.34
N THR A 114 1.52 15.24 6.17
CA THR A 114 1.06 14.51 4.97
C THR A 114 1.12 13.00 5.18
N ALA A 115 2.20 12.48 5.77
CA ALA A 115 2.32 11.06 6.08
C ALA A 115 1.22 10.59 7.03
N GLN A 116 0.89 11.38 8.06
CA GLN A 116 -0.20 11.07 8.99
C GLN A 116 -1.56 11.07 8.29
N ASP A 117 -1.81 12.00 7.38
CA ASP A 117 -3.05 12.03 6.60
C ASP A 117 -3.18 10.76 5.72
N ILE A 118 -2.12 10.37 5.03
CA ILE A 118 -2.08 9.15 4.22
C ILE A 118 -2.37 7.91 5.08
N ARG A 119 -1.73 7.78 6.25
CA ARG A 119 -1.99 6.66 7.18
C ARG A 119 -3.46 6.58 7.59
N ARG A 120 -4.08 7.71 7.92
CA ARG A 120 -5.51 7.77 8.28
C ARG A 120 -6.40 7.30 7.13
N ARG A 121 -6.12 7.71 5.89
CA ARG A 121 -6.89 7.32 4.70
C ARG A 121 -6.79 5.82 4.42
N ILE A 122 -5.58 5.26 4.51
CA ILE A 122 -5.37 3.82 4.34
C ILE A 122 -6.11 3.03 5.44
N ARG A 123 -6.03 3.47 6.69
CA ARG A 123 -6.76 2.83 7.79
C ARG A 123 -8.28 2.92 7.62
N SER A 124 -8.77 4.06 7.13
CA SER A 124 -10.19 4.24 6.81
C SER A 124 -10.67 3.28 5.71
N PHE A 125 -9.84 2.99 4.72
CA PHE A 125 -10.13 2.01 3.68
C PHE A 125 -10.34 0.61 4.27
N THR A 126 -9.44 0.12 5.13
CA THR A 126 -9.58 -1.21 5.74
C THR A 126 -10.85 -1.33 6.59
N GLN A 127 -11.20 -0.26 7.31
CA GLN A 127 -12.38 -0.24 8.19
C GLN A 127 -13.71 -0.18 7.44
N ARG A 128 -13.79 0.60 6.36
CA ARG A 128 -15.05 0.82 5.62
C ARG A 128 -15.33 -0.27 4.58
N GLU A 129 -14.31 -0.71 3.88
CA GLU A 129 -14.48 -1.62 2.75
C GLU A 129 -14.12 -3.08 3.10
N GLY A 130 -13.64 -3.33 4.32
CA GLY A 130 -13.21 -4.66 4.77
C GLY A 130 -12.04 -5.20 3.96
N GLY A 131 -11.29 -4.32 3.28
CA GLY A 131 -10.14 -4.66 2.45
C GLY A 131 -8.90 -4.98 3.29
N GLY A 132 -8.01 -5.81 2.74
CA GLY A 132 -6.67 -6.04 3.28
C GLY A 132 -5.66 -5.06 2.67
N VAL A 133 -4.65 -4.69 3.45
CA VAL A 133 -3.51 -3.90 2.98
C VAL A 133 -2.23 -4.65 3.26
N LEU A 134 -1.41 -4.84 2.25
CA LEU A 134 -0.02 -5.25 2.41
C LEU A 134 0.87 -4.03 2.18
N TRP A 135 1.52 -3.58 3.24
CA TRP A 135 2.32 -2.36 3.28
C TRP A 135 3.78 -2.68 3.53
N THR A 136 4.69 -2.23 2.67
CA THR A 136 6.12 -2.26 2.97
C THR A 136 6.56 -0.92 3.56
N SER A 137 7.34 -0.94 4.62
CA SER A 137 7.97 0.24 5.22
C SER A 137 9.28 -0.12 5.91
N HIS A 138 10.20 0.81 5.91
CA HIS A 138 11.41 0.78 6.74
C HIS A 138 11.27 1.65 8.00
N ASN A 139 10.13 2.32 8.19
CA ASN A 139 9.82 3.13 9.36
C ASN A 139 9.03 2.29 10.38
N MET A 140 9.73 1.78 11.39
CA MET A 140 9.13 0.90 12.39
C MET A 140 8.04 1.58 13.22
N TYR A 141 8.13 2.90 13.43
CA TYR A 141 7.08 3.66 14.10
C TYR A 141 5.74 3.60 13.32
N GLU A 142 5.80 3.73 12.01
CA GLU A 142 4.59 3.60 11.17
C GLU A 142 4.00 2.19 11.25
N VAL A 143 4.86 1.18 11.21
CA VAL A 143 4.44 -0.23 11.31
C VAL A 143 3.71 -0.47 12.63
N GLU A 144 4.23 0.04 13.74
CA GLU A 144 3.58 -0.07 15.06
C GLU A 144 2.24 0.68 15.13
N GLU A 145 2.15 1.83 14.45
CA GLU A 145 0.95 2.66 14.45
C GLU A 145 -0.19 2.09 13.61
N VAL A 146 0.13 1.52 12.44
CA VAL A 146 -0.86 1.25 11.37
C VAL A 146 -1.14 -0.24 11.18
N CYS A 147 -0.16 -1.12 11.40
CA CYS A 147 -0.29 -2.52 11.04
C CYS A 147 -0.85 -3.38 12.19
N ASP A 148 -1.71 -4.33 11.85
CA ASP A 148 -2.20 -5.35 12.78
C ASP A 148 -1.22 -6.52 12.90
N ARG A 149 -0.37 -6.72 11.88
CA ARG A 149 0.63 -7.79 11.80
C ARG A 149 1.84 -7.34 11.00
N VAL A 150 3.03 -7.68 11.49
CA VAL A 150 4.31 -7.43 10.81
C VAL A 150 4.98 -8.74 10.41
N LEU A 151 5.67 -8.70 9.29
CA LEU A 151 6.51 -9.78 8.77
C LEU A 151 7.91 -9.21 8.54
N PHE A 152 8.91 -9.69 9.27
CA PHE A 152 10.32 -9.35 9.01
C PHE A 152 10.87 -10.25 7.91
N LEU A 153 11.10 -9.67 6.75
CA LEU A 153 11.61 -10.35 5.57
C LEU A 153 13.09 -10.01 5.37
N ALA A 154 13.95 -11.00 5.39
CA ALA A 154 15.35 -10.84 5.02
C ALA A 154 15.86 -12.06 4.23
N ARG A 155 16.71 -11.79 3.24
CA ARG A 155 17.31 -12.82 2.36
C ARG A 155 16.29 -13.80 1.77
N GLY A 156 15.09 -13.31 1.43
CA GLY A 156 14.01 -14.10 0.87
C GLY A 156 13.28 -15.02 1.85
N ARG A 157 13.45 -14.82 3.16
CA ARG A 157 12.79 -15.62 4.22
C ARG A 157 12.09 -14.70 5.22
N ILE A 158 10.93 -15.13 5.70
CA ILE A 158 10.28 -14.50 6.86
C ILE A 158 11.03 -15.00 8.09
N LEU A 159 11.62 -14.07 8.84
CA LEU A 159 12.41 -14.35 10.04
C LEU A 159 11.54 -14.29 11.29
N LEU A 160 10.67 -13.32 11.38
CA LEU A 160 9.72 -13.14 12.48
C LEU A 160 8.37 -12.66 11.93
N GLU A 161 7.32 -13.00 12.66
CA GLU A 161 5.95 -12.61 12.35
C GLU A 161 5.17 -12.41 13.65
N GLY A 162 4.34 -11.38 13.73
CA GLY A 162 3.46 -11.16 14.88
C GLY A 162 2.83 -9.78 14.95
N ASP A 163 2.17 -9.51 16.08
CA ASP A 163 1.66 -8.18 16.42
C ASP A 163 2.84 -7.22 16.64
N PRO A 164 2.94 -6.11 15.92
CA PRO A 164 4.06 -5.17 16.02
C PRO A 164 4.25 -4.59 17.43
N LYS A 165 3.19 -4.51 18.23
CA LYS A 165 3.24 -3.99 19.62
C LYS A 165 3.67 -5.04 20.64
N ALA A 166 3.32 -6.31 20.40
CA ALA A 166 3.63 -7.40 21.32
C ALA A 166 5.00 -8.05 21.00
N LEU A 167 5.40 -8.03 19.73
CA LEU A 167 6.58 -8.74 19.24
C LEU A 167 7.90 -8.30 19.91
N PRO A 168 8.18 -7.00 20.15
CA PRO A 168 9.39 -6.56 20.83
C PRO A 168 9.52 -7.15 22.23
N GLN A 169 8.49 -7.07 23.03
CA GLN A 169 8.50 -7.59 24.42
C GLN A 169 8.69 -9.11 24.45
N ALA A 170 8.07 -9.85 23.51
CA ALA A 170 8.24 -11.31 23.40
C ALA A 170 9.70 -11.72 23.11
N HIS A 171 10.51 -10.81 22.55
CA HIS A 171 11.92 -11.00 22.25
C HIS A 171 12.87 -10.20 23.17
N GLY A 172 12.37 -9.67 24.29
CA GLY A 172 13.17 -8.92 25.27
C GLY A 172 13.73 -7.60 24.72
N LYS A 173 12.99 -6.96 23.79
CA LYS A 173 13.33 -5.69 23.16
C LYS A 173 12.39 -4.58 23.60
N GLU A 174 12.87 -3.32 23.61
CA GLU A 174 12.09 -2.16 24.02
C GLU A 174 11.07 -1.75 22.97
N ASN A 175 11.44 -1.84 21.69
CA ASN A 175 10.61 -1.41 20.56
C ASN A 175 10.90 -2.23 19.28
N LEU A 176 10.06 -2.01 18.27
CA LEU A 176 10.15 -2.75 17.01
C LEU A 176 11.43 -2.42 16.22
N GLU A 177 11.95 -1.21 16.35
CA GLU A 177 13.19 -0.79 15.68
C GLU A 177 14.40 -1.55 16.25
N GLU A 178 14.51 -1.68 17.57
CA GLU A 178 15.56 -2.46 18.21
C GLU A 178 15.50 -3.94 17.80
N LEU A 179 14.29 -4.50 17.76
CA LEU A 179 14.06 -5.86 17.31
C LEU A 179 14.49 -6.04 15.85
N PHE A 180 14.09 -5.12 14.97
CA PHE A 180 14.45 -5.14 13.55
C PHE A 180 15.98 -5.11 13.36
N LEU A 181 16.67 -4.19 14.06
CA LEU A 181 18.13 -4.07 13.98
C LEU A 181 18.83 -5.37 14.48
N THR A 182 18.29 -6.00 15.52
CA THR A 182 18.82 -7.27 16.04
C THR A 182 18.67 -8.37 15.00
N VAL A 183 17.46 -8.57 14.48
CA VAL A 183 17.15 -9.62 13.49
C VAL A 183 17.91 -9.42 12.18
N ALA A 184 18.07 -8.15 11.74
CA ALA A 184 18.79 -7.84 10.50
C ALA A 184 20.32 -8.10 10.61
N ARG A 185 20.89 -7.99 11.81
CA ARG A 185 22.33 -8.15 12.06
C ARG A 185 22.75 -9.57 12.42
N GLU A 186 21.86 -10.33 13.03
CA GLU A 186 22.19 -11.72 13.40
C GLU A 186 22.42 -12.56 12.14
N PRO A 187 23.56 -13.27 12.03
CA PRO A 187 23.69 -14.33 11.06
C PRO A 187 22.62 -15.37 11.41
N LEU A 188 21.81 -15.77 10.42
CA LEU A 188 20.74 -16.76 10.56
C LEU A 188 21.25 -18.09 11.18
N THR A 189 21.50 -18.13 12.45
CA THR A 189 21.54 -19.34 13.26
C THR A 189 20.11 -19.65 13.68
N LEU A 190 19.30 -20.06 12.70
CA LEU A 190 18.02 -20.67 12.97
C LEU A 190 18.30 -22.06 13.56
N HIS A 191 18.09 -22.20 14.84
CA HIS A 191 17.81 -23.51 15.41
C HIS A 191 16.51 -24.02 14.78
N LEU A 192 16.64 -24.99 13.88
CA LEU A 192 15.54 -25.82 13.37
C LEU A 192 15.02 -26.69 14.51
#